data_8b95ffbcdd5c48db7b56751a334eecfc
#
_entry.id   8b95ffbcdd5c48db7b56751a334eecfc
#
_cell.length_a   1.000
_cell.length_b   1.000
_cell.length_c   1.000
_cell.angle_alpha   90.00
_cell.angle_beta   90.00
_cell.angle_gamma   90.00
#
_symmetry.space_group_name_H-M   'P 1'
#
loop_
_entity.id
_entity.type
_entity.pdbx_description
1 polymer ?
#
loop_
_entity_poly.entity_id
_entity_poly.type
_entity_poly.pdbx_seq_one_letter_code
_entity_poly.pdbx_strand_id
1 'polypeptide(L)'
;MKAAPAGHVVLDRMTPAEFEAYLQPAIAEYAADKIAAGNWSEAEALSHAQRDFADLLPQGVVTPDQHLFTIRDAASARAVGVIWLAVIPHFGRPSAFIYDLRIFDAFQRRGYGMQAMLAVEHEA
;
A
#
# COMPACT_ATOMS: atom_id res chain seq x y z
N MET A 1 17.64 8.11 25.83
CA MET A 1 18.00 8.60 24.50
C MET A 1 16.75 8.83 23.68
N LYS A 2 16.68 9.93 23.04
CA LYS A 2 15.54 10.25 22.19
C LYS A 2 15.53 9.31 20.98
N ALA A 3 14.39 8.73 20.68
CA ALA A 3 14.27 7.91 19.49
C ALA A 3 14.62 8.75 18.26
N ALA A 4 15.48 8.25 17.42
CA ALA A 4 15.81 8.92 16.18
C ALA A 4 14.57 9.02 15.30
N PRO A 5 14.35 10.14 14.61
CA PRO A 5 13.29 10.20 13.62
C PRO A 5 13.55 9.17 12.53
N ALA A 6 12.49 8.77 11.85
CA ALA A 6 12.62 7.85 10.73
C ALA A 6 13.62 8.43 9.73
N GLY A 7 14.56 7.61 9.30
CA GLY A 7 15.48 7.96 8.24
C GLY A 7 14.78 7.87 6.88
N HIS A 8 15.58 7.91 5.84
CA HIS A 8 15.05 7.72 4.50
C HIS A 8 14.49 6.32 4.33
N VAL A 9 13.50 6.19 3.48
CA VAL A 9 12.94 4.90 3.11
C VAL A 9 13.24 4.62 1.65
N VAL A 10 13.24 3.32 1.33
CA VAL A 10 13.36 2.82 -0.02
C VAL A 10 12.06 2.11 -0.36
N LEU A 11 11.55 2.31 -1.57
CA LEU A 11 10.37 1.62 -2.06
C LEU A 11 10.85 0.47 -2.95
N ASP A 12 10.74 -0.75 -2.44
CA ASP A 12 11.09 -1.94 -3.19
C ASP A 12 9.84 -2.60 -3.73
N ARG A 13 9.84 -3.02 -4.97
CA ARG A 13 8.71 -3.79 -5.50
C ARG A 13 8.48 -5.01 -4.62
N MET A 14 7.21 -5.26 -4.32
CA MET A 14 6.87 -6.47 -3.59
C MET A 14 7.31 -7.70 -4.37
N THR A 15 7.93 -8.64 -3.68
CA THR A 15 8.13 -9.98 -4.22
C THR A 15 6.76 -10.68 -4.29
N PRO A 16 6.61 -11.75 -5.07
CA PRO A 16 5.36 -12.53 -5.05
C PRO A 16 4.96 -12.99 -3.64
N ALA A 17 5.92 -13.37 -2.82
CA ALA A 17 5.64 -13.77 -1.44
C ALA A 17 5.15 -12.60 -0.58
N GLU A 18 5.77 -11.43 -0.74
CA GLU A 18 5.33 -10.21 -0.03
C GLU A 18 3.94 -9.79 -0.47
N PHE A 19 3.64 -9.90 -1.76
CA PHE A 19 2.32 -9.58 -2.28
C PHE A 19 1.25 -10.52 -1.71
N GLU A 20 1.52 -11.81 -1.65
CA GLU A 20 0.60 -12.78 -1.05
C GLU A 20 0.35 -12.46 0.44
N ALA A 21 1.40 -12.11 1.16
CA ALA A 21 1.26 -11.74 2.57
C ALA A 21 0.47 -10.44 2.76
N TYR A 22 0.57 -9.51 1.83
CA TYR A 22 -0.16 -8.25 1.85
C TYR A 22 -1.65 -8.44 1.52
N LEU A 23 -1.94 -9.29 0.54
CA LEU A 23 -3.23 -9.31 -0.15
C LEU A 23 -4.39 -9.68 0.77
N GLN A 24 -4.29 -10.77 1.52
CA GLN A 24 -5.39 -11.25 2.34
C GLN A 24 -5.79 -10.27 3.46
N PRO A 25 -4.85 -9.75 4.26
CA PRO A 25 -5.21 -8.74 5.26
C PRO A 25 -5.79 -7.47 4.64
N ALA A 26 -5.28 -7.06 3.49
CA ALA A 26 -5.75 -5.85 2.81
C ALA A 26 -7.20 -6.02 2.33
N ILE A 27 -7.53 -7.16 1.75
CA ILE A 27 -8.89 -7.48 1.32
C ILE A 27 -9.84 -7.49 2.52
N ALA A 28 -9.44 -8.16 3.61
CA ALA A 28 -10.28 -8.25 4.81
C ALA A 28 -10.54 -6.88 5.42
N GLU A 29 -9.53 -6.03 5.47
CA GLU A 29 -9.68 -4.69 6.03
C GLU A 29 -10.53 -3.79 5.15
N TYR A 30 -10.37 -3.89 3.83
CA TYR A 30 -11.22 -3.16 2.90
C TYR A 30 -12.69 -3.57 3.05
N ALA A 31 -12.96 -4.88 3.17
CA ALA A 31 -14.31 -5.38 3.42
C ALA A 31 -14.87 -4.83 4.73
N ALA A 32 -14.08 -4.84 5.80
CA ALA A 32 -14.50 -4.33 7.10
C ALA A 32 -14.82 -2.84 7.05
N ASP A 33 -14.02 -2.05 6.34
CA ASP A 33 -14.26 -0.62 6.18
C ASP A 33 -15.58 -0.36 5.44
N LYS A 34 -15.90 -1.15 4.42
CA LYS A 34 -17.14 -1.01 3.67
C LYS A 34 -18.37 -1.39 4.49
N ILE A 35 -18.26 -2.40 5.34
CA ILE A 35 -19.31 -2.76 6.29
C ILE A 35 -19.54 -1.61 7.27
N ALA A 36 -18.48 -1.08 7.85
CA ALA A 36 -18.54 0.00 8.82
C ALA A 36 -19.16 1.27 8.22
N ALA A 37 -18.91 1.51 6.93
CA ALA A 37 -19.46 2.65 6.21
C ALA A 37 -20.92 2.43 5.77
N GLY A 38 -21.45 1.23 5.97
CA GLY A 38 -22.83 0.90 5.59
C GLY A 38 -23.01 0.60 4.10
N ASN A 39 -21.91 0.42 3.36
CA ASN A 39 -21.97 0.20 1.92
C ASN A 39 -22.29 -1.24 1.55
N TRP A 40 -21.83 -2.21 2.35
CA TRP A 40 -22.01 -3.63 2.09
C TRP A 40 -22.49 -4.34 3.34
N SER A 41 -23.23 -5.43 3.16
CA SER A 41 -23.59 -6.34 4.25
C SER A 41 -22.40 -7.23 4.59
N GLU A 42 -22.37 -7.75 5.83
CA GLU A 42 -21.33 -8.68 6.24
C GLU A 42 -21.26 -9.93 5.36
N ALA A 43 -22.42 -10.40 4.91
CA ALA A 43 -22.51 -11.62 4.11
C ALA A 43 -21.84 -11.48 2.73
N GLU A 44 -21.83 -10.25 2.18
CA GLU A 44 -21.37 -10.01 0.81
C GLU A 44 -20.02 -9.30 0.74
N ALA A 45 -19.59 -8.69 1.84
CA ALA A 45 -18.45 -7.79 1.83
C ALA A 45 -17.15 -8.44 1.36
N LEU A 46 -16.86 -9.63 1.82
CA LEU A 46 -15.62 -10.31 1.45
C LEU A 46 -15.57 -10.64 -0.05
N SER A 47 -16.68 -11.14 -0.60
CA SER A 47 -16.76 -11.43 -2.04
C SER A 47 -16.60 -10.17 -2.88
N HIS A 48 -17.24 -9.07 -2.46
CA HIS A 48 -17.11 -7.79 -3.16
C HIS A 48 -15.67 -7.29 -3.11
N ALA A 49 -15.04 -7.36 -1.93
CA ALA A 49 -13.66 -6.92 -1.77
C ALA A 49 -12.70 -7.73 -2.61
N GLN A 50 -12.87 -9.06 -2.64
CA GLN A 50 -12.06 -9.95 -3.47
C GLN A 50 -12.19 -9.61 -4.95
N ARG A 51 -13.40 -9.32 -5.39
CA ARG A 51 -13.67 -8.95 -6.78
C ARG A 51 -13.01 -7.62 -7.14
N ASP A 52 -13.15 -6.62 -6.26
CA ASP A 52 -12.55 -5.30 -6.50
C ASP A 52 -11.02 -5.39 -6.63
N PHE A 53 -10.39 -6.15 -5.75
CA PHE A 53 -8.93 -6.36 -5.82
C PHE A 53 -8.55 -7.10 -7.09
N ALA A 54 -9.32 -8.13 -7.48
CA ALA A 54 -9.04 -8.87 -8.71
C ALA A 54 -9.21 -7.99 -9.96
N ASP A 55 -10.20 -7.10 -9.95
CA ASP A 55 -10.42 -6.19 -11.07
C ASP A 55 -9.32 -5.14 -11.18
N LEU A 56 -8.82 -4.64 -10.06
CA LEU A 56 -7.74 -3.66 -10.05
C LEU A 56 -6.36 -4.28 -10.32
N LEU A 57 -6.17 -5.52 -9.92
CA LEU A 57 -4.90 -6.23 -10.02
C LEU A 57 -5.06 -7.54 -10.77
N PRO A 58 -5.52 -7.49 -12.04
CA PRO A 58 -5.80 -8.72 -12.79
C PRO A 58 -4.56 -9.57 -13.06
N GLN A 59 -3.38 -8.99 -13.00
CA GLN A 59 -2.12 -9.71 -13.15
C GLN A 59 -1.31 -9.71 -11.85
N GLY A 60 -1.97 -9.50 -10.73
CA GLY A 60 -1.33 -9.47 -9.43
C GLY A 60 -0.28 -8.38 -9.32
N VAL A 61 0.87 -8.73 -8.79
CA VAL A 61 1.96 -7.76 -8.52
C VAL A 61 2.55 -7.17 -9.81
N VAL A 62 2.33 -7.80 -10.95
CA VAL A 62 2.86 -7.32 -12.25
C VAL A 62 1.80 -6.62 -13.10
N THR A 63 0.68 -6.23 -12.51
CA THR A 63 -0.36 -5.49 -13.23
C THR A 63 0.19 -4.17 -13.77
N PRO A 64 0.04 -3.86 -15.07
CA PRO A 64 0.53 -2.61 -15.62
C PRO A 64 -0.06 -1.39 -14.91
N ASP A 65 0.76 -0.35 -14.75
CA ASP A 65 0.40 0.93 -14.12
C ASP A 65 0.02 0.84 -12.63
N GLN A 66 0.12 -0.34 -12.05
CA GLN A 66 -0.09 -0.56 -10.61
C GLN A 66 1.26 -0.86 -9.98
N HIS A 67 1.56 -0.16 -8.91
CA HIS A 67 2.85 -0.28 -8.23
C HIS A 67 2.62 -0.64 -6.77
N LEU A 68 3.08 -1.82 -6.39
CA LEU A 68 2.98 -2.31 -5.02
C LEU A 68 4.40 -2.44 -4.48
N PHE A 69 4.67 -1.63 -3.46
CA PHE A 69 6.00 -1.56 -2.87
C PHE A 69 5.98 -1.97 -1.42
N THR A 70 7.04 -2.65 -1.00
CA THR A 70 7.38 -2.76 0.41
C THR A 70 8.20 -1.53 0.77
N ILE A 71 7.81 -0.84 1.83
CA ILE A 71 8.54 0.32 2.34
C ILE A 71 9.60 -0.20 3.30
N ARG A 72 10.87 0.08 3.00
CA ARG A 72 11.98 -0.36 3.84
C ARG A 72 12.72 0.83 4.42
N ASP A 73 13.14 0.71 5.67
CA ASP A 73 14.07 1.66 6.25
C ASP A 73 15.41 1.51 5.53
N ALA A 74 15.95 2.62 4.99
CA ALA A 74 17.15 2.56 4.17
C ALA A 74 18.40 2.11 4.93
N ALA A 75 18.45 2.41 6.23
CA ALA A 75 19.63 2.07 7.04
C ALA A 75 19.62 0.60 7.48
N SER A 76 18.46 0.06 7.85
CA SER A 76 18.34 -1.30 8.39
C SER A 76 17.86 -2.32 7.38
N ALA A 77 17.31 -1.87 6.25
CA ALA A 77 16.64 -2.70 5.24
C ALA A 77 15.39 -3.43 5.77
N ARG A 78 14.91 -3.07 6.96
CA ARG A 78 13.72 -3.70 7.54
C ARG A 78 12.46 -3.19 6.84
N ALA A 79 11.53 -4.09 6.58
CA ALA A 79 10.22 -3.72 6.08
C ALA A 79 9.44 -3.02 7.18
N VAL A 80 9.02 -1.78 6.93
CA VAL A 80 8.29 -0.97 7.90
C VAL A 80 6.85 -0.72 7.48
N GLY A 81 6.51 -1.03 6.24
CA GLY A 81 5.16 -0.86 5.73
C GLY A 81 5.04 -1.25 4.28
N VAL A 82 3.89 -0.91 3.71
CA VAL A 82 3.58 -1.18 2.30
C VAL A 82 2.87 0.03 1.70
N ILE A 83 3.00 0.21 0.40
CA ILE A 83 2.25 1.22 -0.32
C ILE A 83 1.83 0.67 -1.69
N TRP A 84 0.58 0.93 -2.05
CA TRP A 84 0.04 0.60 -3.36
C TRP A 84 -0.39 1.89 -4.04
N LEU A 85 0.18 2.16 -5.19
CA LEU A 85 -0.19 3.34 -5.97
C LEU A 85 -0.40 2.97 -7.44
N ALA A 86 -1.20 3.77 -8.11
CA ALA A 86 -1.37 3.70 -9.55
C ALA A 86 -0.84 4.99 -10.17
N VAL A 87 -0.24 4.86 -11.36
CA VAL A 87 0.12 6.02 -12.15
C VAL A 87 -1.01 6.26 -13.13
N ILE A 88 -1.67 7.40 -13.01
CA ILE A 88 -2.79 7.76 -13.88
C ILE A 88 -2.51 9.13 -14.49
N PRO A 89 -2.94 9.36 -15.75
CA PRO A 89 -2.77 10.68 -16.37
C PRO A 89 -3.72 11.70 -15.71
N HIS A 90 -3.18 12.88 -15.45
CA HIS A 90 -3.96 13.99 -14.90
C HIS A 90 -3.49 15.27 -15.62
N PHE A 91 -4.38 15.86 -16.39
CA PHE A 91 -4.06 17.01 -17.25
C PHE A 91 -2.81 16.78 -18.13
N GLY A 92 -2.70 15.58 -18.70
CA GLY A 92 -1.61 15.23 -19.59
C GLY A 92 -0.29 14.90 -18.91
N ARG A 93 -0.28 14.83 -17.58
CA ARG A 93 0.91 14.48 -16.80
C ARG A 93 0.67 13.21 -15.99
N PRO A 94 1.69 12.36 -15.83
CA PRO A 94 1.54 11.21 -14.93
C PRO A 94 1.37 11.69 -13.50
N SER A 95 0.39 11.13 -12.81
CA SER A 95 0.13 11.42 -11.39
C SER A 95 0.02 10.13 -10.63
N ALA A 96 0.51 10.12 -9.40
CA ALA A 96 0.37 8.97 -8.53
C ALA A 96 -0.94 9.06 -7.77
N PHE A 97 -1.73 8.00 -7.81
CA PHE A 97 -2.93 7.84 -7.00
C PHE A 97 -2.66 6.75 -5.97
N ILE A 98 -2.76 7.07 -4.70
CA ILE A 98 -2.45 6.12 -3.64
C ILE A 98 -3.72 5.39 -3.24
N TYR A 99 -3.73 4.09 -3.46
CA TYR A 99 -4.84 3.23 -3.05
C TYR A 99 -4.73 2.81 -1.60
N ASP A 100 -3.51 2.56 -1.12
CA ASP A 100 -3.29 2.08 0.23
C ASP A 100 -1.90 2.48 0.70
N LEU A 101 -1.79 2.86 1.97
CA LEU A 101 -0.53 3.14 2.62
C LEU A 101 -0.65 2.66 4.06
N ARG A 102 0.20 1.70 4.43
CA ARG A 102 0.21 1.15 5.77
C ARG A 102 1.60 1.17 6.33
N ILE A 103 1.72 1.67 7.53
CA ILE A 103 2.95 1.50 8.33
C ILE A 103 2.62 0.46 9.38
N PHE A 104 3.48 -0.57 9.51
CA PHE A 104 3.26 -1.64 10.48
C PHE A 104 3.30 -1.08 11.90
N ASP A 105 2.49 -1.64 12.78
CA ASP A 105 2.28 -1.13 14.14
C ASP A 105 3.58 -0.81 14.87
N ALA A 106 4.58 -1.68 14.76
CA ALA A 106 5.86 -1.51 15.44
C ALA A 106 6.64 -0.27 14.97
N PHE A 107 6.27 0.29 13.82
CA PHE A 107 6.99 1.39 13.18
C PHE A 107 6.17 2.67 13.08
N GLN A 108 4.95 2.68 13.60
CA GLN A 108 4.10 3.85 13.55
C GLN A 108 4.61 4.98 14.44
N ARG A 109 4.19 6.21 14.14
CA ARG A 109 4.55 7.42 14.88
C ARG A 109 6.02 7.78 14.83
N ARG A 110 6.74 7.32 13.80
CA ARG A 110 8.16 7.63 13.60
C ARG A 110 8.41 8.45 12.33
N GLY A 111 7.36 8.82 11.59
CA GLY A 111 7.48 9.60 10.38
C GLY A 111 7.68 8.80 9.11
N TYR A 112 7.58 7.47 9.15
CA TYR A 112 7.75 6.63 7.95
C TYR A 112 6.69 6.91 6.88
N GLY A 113 5.46 7.19 7.28
CA GLY A 113 4.42 7.54 6.32
C GLY A 113 4.80 8.76 5.49
N MET A 114 5.31 9.80 6.13
CA MET A 114 5.78 10.99 5.44
C MET A 114 6.97 10.68 4.54
N GLN A 115 7.93 9.89 5.02
CA GLN A 115 9.08 9.50 4.22
C GLN A 115 8.66 8.69 2.99
N ALA A 116 7.66 7.81 3.13
CA ALA A 116 7.12 7.05 2.01
C ALA A 116 6.49 7.97 0.96
N MET A 117 5.74 8.98 1.39
CA MET A 117 5.14 9.95 0.47
C MET A 117 6.21 10.76 -0.27
N LEU A 118 7.29 11.15 0.41
CA LEU A 118 8.41 11.82 -0.24
C LEU A 118 9.10 10.91 -1.26
N ALA A 119 9.25 9.63 -0.94
CA ALA A 119 9.83 8.66 -1.86
C ALA A 119 8.96 8.46 -3.10
N VAL A 120 7.63 8.48 -2.96
CA VAL A 120 6.70 8.43 -4.09
C VAL A 120 6.91 9.60 -5.04
N GLU A 121 7.12 10.79 -4.51
CA GLU A 121 7.38 11.97 -5.33
C GLU A 121 8.64 11.81 -6.18
N HIS A 122 9.66 11.14 -5.65
CA HIS A 122 10.87 10.84 -6.41
C HIS A 122 10.64 9.79 -7.49
N GLU A 123 9.77 8.80 -7.23
CA GLU A 123 9.47 7.73 -8.20
C GLU A 123 8.54 8.26 -9.32
N ALA A 124 7.70 9.20 -9.00
CA ALA A 124 6.82 9.81 -9.97
C ALA A 124 7.59 10.86 -10.79
#